data_eb648f835a648bd01120d78588a0ff96
#
_entry.id   eb648f835a648bd01120d78588a0ff96
#
_cell.length_a   1.000
_cell.length_b   1.000
_cell.length_c   1.000
_cell.angle_alpha   90.00
_cell.angle_beta   90.00
_cell.angle_gamma   90.00
#
_symmetry.space_group_name_H-M   'P 1'
#
loop_
_entity.id
_entity.type
_entity.pdbx_description
1 polymer ?
#
loop_
_entity_poly.entity_id
_entity_poly.type
_entity_poly.pdbx_seq_one_letter_code
_entity_poly.pdbx_strand_id
1 'polypeptide(L)'
;NATLEKEIADLAERWPAARRQAEGNLQLKAASLRPAVSKAATAVAALAPLREQALTRARATIDQAEAELKTLSSTVEAQLRSIEGGYKPLADAIDAVANRVQHCERNLDLLDGATFQLAAGESLVEATQAWLVDGKEETEGVLFATDQRLLFERREKVARRKILFITTSSELVKELL
;
A
#
# COMPACT_ATOMS: atom_id res chain seq x y z
N ASN A 1 0.90 -17.66 14.65
CA ASN A 1 -0.17 -17.04 13.85
C ASN A 1 -0.40 -17.81 12.54
N ALA A 2 -0.84 -19.09 12.70
CA ALA A 2 -0.98 -20.03 11.59
C ALA A 2 -1.84 -19.50 10.40
N THR A 3 -2.80 -18.63 10.68
CA THR A 3 -3.66 -18.03 9.64
C THR A 3 -2.88 -17.05 8.76
N LEU A 4 -2.04 -16.21 9.36
CA LEU A 4 -1.23 -15.23 8.64
C LEU A 4 -0.15 -15.92 7.79
N GLU A 5 0.52 -16.94 8.34
CA GLU A 5 1.50 -17.75 7.61
C GLU A 5 0.88 -18.43 6.38
N LYS A 6 -0.35 -18.94 6.53
CA LYS A 6 -1.08 -19.55 5.41
C LYS A 6 -1.43 -18.54 4.33
N GLU A 7 -1.87 -17.32 4.70
CA GLU A 7 -2.18 -16.26 3.75
C GLU A 7 -0.93 -15.77 2.99
N ILE A 8 0.20 -15.62 3.70
CA ILE A 8 1.48 -15.27 3.08
C ILE A 8 1.91 -16.34 2.07
N ALA A 9 1.80 -17.61 2.44
CA ALA A 9 2.14 -18.73 1.55
C ALA A 9 1.23 -18.77 0.30
N ASP A 10 -0.08 -18.56 0.45
CA ASP A 10 -1.04 -18.49 -0.67
C ASP A 10 -0.73 -17.30 -1.61
N LEU A 11 -0.43 -16.12 -1.06
CA LEU A 11 -0.01 -14.97 -1.86
C LEU A 11 1.31 -15.21 -2.60
N ALA A 12 2.29 -15.81 -1.93
CA ALA A 12 3.58 -16.15 -2.53
C ALA A 12 3.44 -17.15 -3.68
N GLU A 13 2.50 -18.10 -3.59
CA GLU A 13 2.21 -19.06 -4.66
C GLU A 13 1.48 -18.39 -5.84
N ARG A 14 0.53 -17.49 -5.56
CA ARG A 14 -0.29 -16.82 -6.59
C ARG A 14 0.47 -15.73 -7.35
N TRP A 15 1.41 -15.06 -6.70
CA TRP A 15 2.15 -13.93 -7.28
C TRP A 15 2.87 -14.27 -8.60
N PRO A 16 3.65 -15.36 -8.74
CA PRO A 16 4.35 -15.69 -9.99
C PRO A 16 3.40 -15.98 -11.16
N ALA A 17 2.21 -16.52 -10.88
CA ALA A 17 1.20 -16.77 -11.90
C ALA A 17 0.55 -15.47 -12.38
N ALA A 18 0.15 -14.61 -11.47
CA ALA A 18 -0.41 -13.29 -11.77
C ALA A 18 0.60 -12.42 -12.57
N ARG A 19 1.87 -12.42 -12.17
CA ARG A 19 2.94 -11.71 -12.86
C ARG A 19 3.10 -12.20 -14.30
N ARG A 20 3.21 -13.51 -14.53
CA ARG A 20 3.32 -14.07 -15.88
C ARG A 20 2.11 -13.75 -16.74
N GLN A 21 0.91 -13.83 -16.19
CA GLN A 21 -0.32 -13.48 -16.91
C GLN A 21 -0.32 -12.01 -17.33
N ALA A 22 0.11 -11.14 -16.47
CA ALA A 22 0.17 -9.72 -16.76
C ALA A 22 1.26 -9.37 -17.77
N GLU A 23 2.46 -9.96 -17.67
CA GLU A 23 3.53 -9.82 -18.66
C GLU A 23 3.03 -10.29 -20.05
N GLY A 24 2.33 -11.43 -20.13
CA GLY A 24 1.72 -11.93 -21.35
C GLY A 24 0.64 -10.98 -21.91
N ASN A 25 -0.24 -10.49 -21.06
CA ASN A 25 -1.26 -9.51 -21.43
C ASN A 25 -0.64 -8.21 -21.95
N LEU A 26 0.43 -7.75 -21.32
CA LEU A 26 1.14 -6.53 -21.71
C LEU A 26 1.79 -6.68 -23.09
N GLN A 27 2.40 -7.83 -23.38
CA GLN A 27 2.99 -8.14 -24.68
C GLN A 27 1.92 -8.22 -25.79
N LEU A 28 0.80 -8.90 -25.53
CA LEU A 28 -0.31 -8.99 -26.48
C LEU A 28 -0.92 -7.63 -26.78
N LYS A 29 -1.12 -6.81 -25.73
CA LYS A 29 -1.67 -5.46 -25.89
C LYS A 29 -0.68 -4.50 -26.59
N ALA A 30 0.61 -4.59 -26.29
CA ALA A 30 1.64 -3.85 -27.01
C ALA A 30 1.66 -4.23 -28.50
N ALA A 31 1.54 -5.52 -28.81
CA ALA A 31 1.46 -5.97 -30.20
C ALA A 31 0.20 -5.45 -30.92
N SER A 32 -0.94 -5.38 -30.24
CA SER A 32 -2.20 -4.86 -30.79
C SER A 32 -2.18 -3.35 -31.08
N LEU A 33 -1.33 -2.59 -30.36
CA LEU A 33 -1.16 -1.15 -30.56
C LEU A 33 -0.23 -0.80 -31.74
N ARG A 34 0.68 -1.70 -32.14
CA ARG A 34 1.63 -1.45 -33.23
C ARG A 34 0.99 -1.01 -34.54
N PRO A 35 -0.10 -1.65 -35.03
CA PRO A 35 -0.77 -1.20 -36.26
C PRO A 35 -1.35 0.20 -36.16
N ALA A 36 -1.95 0.56 -34.99
CA ALA A 36 -2.52 1.87 -34.76
C ALA A 36 -1.41 2.96 -34.73
N VAL A 37 -0.28 2.68 -34.06
CA VAL A 37 0.90 3.58 -34.04
C VAL A 37 1.46 3.75 -35.45
N SER A 38 1.62 2.66 -36.21
CA SER A 38 2.10 2.72 -37.60
C SER A 38 1.19 3.55 -38.49
N LYS A 39 -0.12 3.37 -38.35
CA LYS A 39 -1.13 4.13 -39.10
C LYS A 39 -1.10 5.62 -38.77
N ALA A 40 -1.02 5.98 -37.50
CA ALA A 40 -0.89 7.36 -37.05
C ALA A 40 0.43 7.99 -37.56
N ALA A 41 1.56 7.27 -37.49
CA ALA A 41 2.83 7.72 -38.01
C ALA A 41 2.79 7.98 -39.51
N THR A 42 2.11 7.11 -40.29
CA THR A 42 1.91 7.29 -41.73
C THR A 42 1.07 8.52 -42.04
N ALA A 43 -0.01 8.73 -41.27
CA ALA A 43 -0.88 9.90 -41.43
C ALA A 43 -0.08 11.22 -41.16
N VAL A 44 0.73 11.24 -40.10
CA VAL A 44 1.60 12.39 -39.78
C VAL A 44 2.66 12.61 -40.87
N ALA A 45 3.28 11.54 -41.36
CA ALA A 45 4.28 11.64 -42.46
C ALA A 45 3.71 12.19 -43.77
N ALA A 46 2.41 11.92 -44.04
CA ALA A 46 1.70 12.46 -45.21
C ALA A 46 1.51 13.99 -45.20
N LEU A 47 1.68 14.63 -44.03
CA LEU A 47 1.59 16.08 -43.88
C LEU A 47 2.88 16.80 -44.40
N ALA A 48 4.02 16.12 -44.38
CA ALA A 48 5.32 16.72 -44.71
C ALA A 48 5.45 17.34 -46.13
N PRO A 49 4.83 16.76 -47.18
CA PRO A 49 4.96 17.29 -48.56
C PRO A 49 3.90 18.33 -48.95
N LEU A 50 3.00 18.76 -48.03
CA LEU A 50 1.86 19.62 -48.39
C LEU A 50 2.34 21.07 -48.63
N ARG A 51 2.11 21.58 -49.87
CA ARG A 51 2.32 22.98 -50.30
C ARG A 51 1.03 23.78 -50.24
N GLU A 52 1.11 25.13 -50.19
CA GLU A 52 -0.02 26.08 -50.02
C GLU A 52 -1.24 25.86 -50.89
N GLN A 53 -1.07 25.30 -52.12
CA GLN A 53 -2.20 25.05 -53.07
C GLN A 53 -3.10 23.87 -52.67
N ALA A 54 -2.80 23.15 -51.61
CA ALA A 54 -3.55 21.99 -51.14
C ALA A 54 -4.21 22.15 -49.74
N LEU A 55 -4.47 23.39 -49.30
CA LEU A 55 -4.96 23.71 -47.96
C LEU A 55 -6.16 22.88 -47.53
N THR A 56 -7.14 22.65 -48.41
CA THR A 56 -8.34 21.84 -48.10
C THR A 56 -7.97 20.36 -47.86
N ARG A 57 -7.04 19.82 -48.70
CA ARG A 57 -6.58 18.42 -48.52
C ARG A 57 -5.67 18.31 -47.29
N ALA A 58 -4.82 19.32 -47.07
CA ALA A 58 -4.02 19.41 -45.88
C ALA A 58 -4.84 19.35 -44.60
N ARG A 59 -5.92 20.13 -44.55
CA ARG A 59 -6.83 20.17 -43.40
C ARG A 59 -7.51 18.81 -43.16
N ALA A 60 -8.03 18.17 -44.20
CA ALA A 60 -8.63 16.83 -44.08
C ALA A 60 -7.58 15.78 -43.57
N THR A 61 -6.32 15.87 -44.03
CA THR A 61 -5.25 14.97 -43.55
C THR A 61 -4.88 15.24 -42.11
N ILE A 62 -4.87 16.50 -41.66
CA ILE A 62 -4.65 16.88 -40.26
C ILE A 62 -5.81 16.34 -39.41
N ASP A 63 -7.04 16.62 -39.76
CA ASP A 63 -8.22 16.17 -39.01
C ASP A 63 -8.24 14.64 -38.88
N GLN A 64 -7.85 13.92 -39.93
CA GLN A 64 -7.70 12.46 -39.88
C GLN A 64 -6.59 12.01 -38.94
N ALA A 65 -5.42 12.65 -38.98
CA ALA A 65 -4.30 12.33 -38.08
C ALA A 65 -4.66 12.60 -36.61
N GLU A 66 -5.34 13.70 -36.32
CA GLU A 66 -5.85 14.03 -35.00
C GLU A 66 -6.86 12.99 -34.49
N ALA A 67 -7.82 12.56 -35.35
CA ALA A 67 -8.76 11.51 -34.98
C ALA A 67 -8.07 10.17 -34.67
N GLU A 68 -7.04 9.81 -35.42
CA GLU A 68 -6.29 8.58 -35.19
C GLU A 68 -5.44 8.66 -33.92
N LEU A 69 -4.81 9.81 -33.62
CA LEU A 69 -4.08 10.05 -32.37
C LEU A 69 -5.05 9.98 -31.16
N LYS A 70 -6.21 10.59 -31.27
CA LYS A 70 -7.24 10.53 -30.21
C LYS A 70 -7.70 9.08 -29.96
N THR A 71 -7.91 8.33 -31.03
CA THR A 71 -8.29 6.90 -30.94
C THR A 71 -7.18 6.09 -30.27
N LEU A 72 -5.92 6.35 -30.65
CA LEU A 72 -4.76 5.71 -30.05
C LEU A 72 -4.66 6.04 -28.56
N SER A 73 -4.78 7.31 -28.17
CA SER A 73 -4.77 7.75 -26.77
C SER A 73 -5.84 7.03 -25.95
N SER A 74 -7.08 7.04 -26.41
CA SER A 74 -8.18 6.36 -25.69
C SER A 74 -7.97 4.85 -25.60
N THR A 75 -7.37 4.23 -26.61
CA THR A 75 -7.05 2.80 -26.60
C THR A 75 -5.96 2.50 -25.58
N VAL A 76 -4.89 3.31 -25.54
CA VAL A 76 -3.82 3.18 -24.53
C VAL A 76 -4.36 3.32 -23.12
N GLU A 77 -5.17 4.35 -22.86
CA GLU A 77 -5.80 4.56 -21.54
C GLU A 77 -6.70 3.40 -21.13
N ALA A 78 -7.50 2.86 -22.06
CA ALA A 78 -8.32 1.68 -21.78
C ALA A 78 -7.46 0.44 -21.47
N GLN A 79 -6.34 0.26 -22.18
CA GLN A 79 -5.41 -0.83 -21.91
C GLN A 79 -4.72 -0.70 -20.53
N LEU A 80 -4.29 0.52 -20.17
CA LEU A 80 -3.72 0.78 -18.84
C LEU A 80 -4.70 0.46 -17.73
N ARG A 81 -5.94 0.98 -17.82
CA ARG A 81 -6.99 0.66 -16.84
C ARG A 81 -7.28 -0.84 -16.73
N SER A 82 -7.27 -1.55 -17.85
CA SER A 82 -7.45 -3.02 -17.85
C SER A 82 -6.30 -3.75 -17.18
N ILE A 83 -5.05 -3.27 -17.32
CA ILE A 83 -3.87 -3.83 -16.66
C ILE A 83 -3.97 -3.56 -15.15
N GLU A 84 -4.19 -2.31 -14.75
CA GLU A 84 -4.36 -1.90 -13.35
C GLU A 84 -5.46 -2.70 -12.66
N GLY A 85 -6.62 -2.84 -13.32
CA GLY A 85 -7.73 -3.64 -12.78
C GLY A 85 -7.39 -5.12 -12.57
N GLY A 86 -6.48 -5.67 -13.38
CA GLY A 86 -6.01 -7.06 -13.21
C GLY A 86 -5.07 -7.25 -12.02
N TYR A 87 -4.30 -6.21 -11.65
CA TYR A 87 -3.36 -6.28 -10.53
C TYR A 87 -3.95 -5.80 -9.20
N LYS A 88 -4.89 -4.86 -9.27
CA LYS A 88 -5.41 -4.20 -8.07
C LYS A 88 -5.87 -5.18 -6.98
N PRO A 89 -6.64 -6.24 -7.24
CA PRO A 89 -7.06 -7.16 -6.19
C PRO A 89 -5.89 -7.86 -5.48
N LEU A 90 -4.82 -8.14 -6.22
CA LEU A 90 -3.64 -8.78 -5.65
C LEU A 90 -2.79 -7.77 -4.86
N ALA A 91 -2.63 -6.55 -5.37
CA ALA A 91 -1.97 -5.46 -4.64
C ALA A 91 -2.70 -5.17 -3.34
N ASP A 92 -4.03 -5.01 -3.38
CA ASP A 92 -4.85 -4.76 -2.20
C ASP A 92 -4.72 -5.92 -1.16
N ALA A 93 -4.63 -7.18 -1.62
CA ALA A 93 -4.40 -8.32 -0.73
C ALA A 93 -3.00 -8.33 -0.11
N ILE A 94 -1.97 -7.96 -0.86
CA ILE A 94 -0.59 -7.82 -0.35
C ILE A 94 -0.54 -6.73 0.71
N ASP A 95 -1.12 -5.56 0.43
CA ASP A 95 -1.16 -4.44 1.37
C ASP A 95 -1.92 -4.81 2.65
N ALA A 96 -3.03 -5.54 2.53
CA ALA A 96 -3.79 -6.02 3.70
C ALA A 96 -2.94 -6.96 4.57
N VAL A 97 -2.19 -7.89 3.97
CA VAL A 97 -1.29 -8.78 4.72
C VAL A 97 -0.12 -8.01 5.31
N ALA A 98 0.50 -7.09 4.57
CA ALA A 98 1.60 -6.26 5.06
C ALA A 98 1.18 -5.43 6.29
N ASN A 99 -0.02 -4.82 6.24
CA ASN A 99 -0.58 -4.08 7.37
C ASN A 99 -0.82 -4.97 8.59
N ARG A 100 -1.28 -6.22 8.38
CA ARG A 100 -1.49 -7.18 9.48
C ARG A 100 -0.17 -7.65 10.09
N VAL A 101 0.86 -7.89 9.28
CA VAL A 101 2.21 -8.22 9.76
C VAL A 101 2.73 -7.08 10.62
N GLN A 102 2.70 -5.85 10.11
CA GLN A 102 3.15 -4.66 10.84
C GLN A 102 2.37 -4.44 12.15
N HIS A 103 1.07 -4.76 12.16
CA HIS A 103 0.26 -4.71 13.36
C HIS A 103 0.70 -5.77 14.39
N CYS A 104 0.92 -7.02 13.95
CA CYS A 104 1.44 -8.07 14.81
C CYS A 104 2.84 -7.75 15.37
N GLU A 105 3.73 -7.19 14.55
CA GLU A 105 5.07 -6.76 15.00
C GLU A 105 4.96 -5.71 16.11
N ARG A 106 4.14 -4.68 15.92
CA ARG A 106 3.91 -3.66 16.96
C ARG A 106 3.36 -4.26 18.26
N ASN A 107 2.43 -5.20 18.16
CA ASN A 107 1.88 -5.88 19.33
C ASN A 107 2.94 -6.69 20.07
N LEU A 108 3.81 -7.38 19.33
CA LEU A 108 4.93 -8.13 19.91
C LEU A 108 5.98 -7.22 20.55
N ASP A 109 6.31 -6.09 19.91
CA ASP A 109 7.24 -5.09 20.48
C ASP A 109 6.71 -4.51 21.81
N LEU A 110 5.38 -4.25 21.86
CA LEU A 110 4.75 -3.79 23.09
C LEU A 110 4.77 -4.86 24.19
N LEU A 111 4.55 -6.13 23.83
CA LEU A 111 4.57 -7.26 24.76
C LEU A 111 6.00 -7.57 25.25
N ASP A 112 6.99 -7.54 24.36
CA ASP A 112 8.40 -7.75 24.72
C ASP A 112 8.90 -6.70 25.73
N GLY A 113 8.36 -5.48 25.59
CA GLY A 113 8.58 -4.41 26.54
C GLY A 113 7.71 -4.48 27.81
N ALA A 114 6.83 -5.43 28.00
CA ALA A 114 5.91 -5.50 29.14
C ALA A 114 6.60 -6.02 30.42
N THR A 115 6.05 -5.68 31.59
CA THR A 115 6.55 -6.14 32.90
C THR A 115 5.94 -7.46 33.36
N PHE A 116 4.90 -7.92 32.68
CA PHE A 116 4.24 -9.20 32.95
C PHE A 116 4.60 -10.25 31.88
N GLN A 117 4.27 -11.48 32.17
CA GLN A 117 4.39 -12.61 31.23
C GLN A 117 2.99 -13.19 30.97
N LEU A 118 2.79 -13.69 29.77
CA LEU A 118 1.60 -14.46 29.45
C LEU A 118 1.59 -15.78 30.22
N ALA A 119 0.41 -16.18 30.71
CA ALA A 119 0.25 -17.47 31.35
C ALA A 119 0.38 -18.63 30.34
N ALA A 120 0.58 -19.84 30.82
CA ALA A 120 0.65 -21.01 29.96
C ALA A 120 -0.67 -21.18 29.16
N GLY A 121 -0.57 -21.15 27.84
CA GLY A 121 -1.73 -21.24 26.94
C GLY A 121 -2.48 -19.92 26.71
N GLU A 122 -2.04 -18.82 27.32
CA GLU A 122 -2.58 -17.47 27.07
C GLU A 122 -1.96 -16.88 25.82
N SER A 123 -2.77 -16.23 24.98
CA SER A 123 -2.34 -15.62 23.73
C SER A 123 -2.69 -14.14 23.69
N LEU A 124 -1.74 -13.32 23.23
CA LEU A 124 -2.01 -11.91 22.98
C LEU A 124 -2.95 -11.78 21.78
N VAL A 125 -4.03 -11.03 21.94
CA VAL A 125 -4.97 -10.66 20.89
C VAL A 125 -4.60 -9.29 20.34
N GLU A 126 -4.40 -8.30 21.23
CA GLU A 126 -4.16 -6.91 20.88
C GLU A 126 -3.29 -6.22 21.94
N ALA A 127 -2.41 -5.31 21.52
CA ALA A 127 -1.73 -4.39 22.40
C ALA A 127 -1.74 -2.99 21.79
N THR A 128 -2.19 -2.00 22.57
CA THR A 128 -2.30 -0.63 22.07
C THR A 128 -1.99 0.40 23.15
N GLN A 129 -1.45 1.54 22.72
CA GLN A 129 -1.34 2.69 23.63
C GLN A 129 -2.74 3.18 23.99
N ALA A 130 -2.96 3.45 25.28
CA ALA A 130 -4.24 3.84 25.81
C ALA A 130 -4.07 4.78 27.01
N TRP A 131 -5.14 5.46 27.36
CA TRP A 131 -5.23 6.29 28.57
C TRP A 131 -6.28 5.68 29.49
N LEU A 132 -5.86 5.38 30.72
CA LEU A 132 -6.80 5.02 31.79
C LEU A 132 -7.32 6.31 32.40
N VAL A 133 -8.63 6.51 32.34
CA VAL A 133 -9.29 7.69 32.91
C VAL A 133 -9.97 7.28 34.21
N ASP A 134 -9.50 7.84 35.33
CA ASP A 134 -10.13 7.69 36.65
C ASP A 134 -10.52 9.09 37.19
N GLY A 135 -11.81 9.39 37.06
CA GLY A 135 -12.34 10.69 37.39
C GLY A 135 -11.79 11.83 36.53
N LYS A 136 -10.83 12.60 37.08
CA LYS A 136 -10.15 13.70 36.36
C LYS A 136 -8.69 13.38 36.02
N GLU A 137 -8.22 12.24 36.44
CA GLU A 137 -6.84 11.80 36.19
C GLU A 137 -6.78 10.93 34.95
N GLU A 138 -5.82 11.22 34.09
CA GLU A 138 -5.52 10.45 32.89
C GLU A 138 -4.12 9.84 33.04
N THR A 139 -4.04 8.54 32.91
CA THR A 139 -2.79 7.81 33.03
C THR A 139 -2.43 7.17 31.69
N GLU A 140 -1.32 7.58 31.10
CA GLU A 140 -0.84 6.98 29.84
C GLU A 140 -0.23 5.61 30.09
N GLY A 141 -0.53 4.67 29.19
CA GLY A 141 -0.01 3.32 29.28
C GLY A 141 -0.26 2.48 28.03
N VAL A 142 -0.18 1.19 28.21
CA VAL A 142 -0.48 0.19 27.18
C VAL A 142 -1.56 -0.74 27.71
N LEU A 143 -2.63 -0.87 26.93
CA LEU A 143 -3.67 -1.86 27.16
C LEU A 143 -3.31 -3.13 26.37
N PHE A 144 -3.27 -4.25 27.06
CA PHE A 144 -3.10 -5.57 26.49
C PHE A 144 -4.41 -6.35 26.63
N ALA A 145 -4.92 -6.82 25.52
CA ALA A 145 -6.04 -7.75 25.48
C ALA A 145 -5.49 -9.13 25.12
N THR A 146 -5.72 -10.10 25.99
CA THR A 146 -5.42 -11.49 25.73
C THR A 146 -6.73 -12.26 25.52
N ASP A 147 -6.65 -13.53 25.15
CA ASP A 147 -7.79 -14.42 25.09
C ASP A 147 -8.37 -14.78 26.48
N GLN A 148 -7.71 -14.35 27.57
CA GLN A 148 -8.11 -14.68 28.95
C GLN A 148 -8.39 -13.45 29.83
N ARG A 149 -7.74 -12.31 29.57
CA ARG A 149 -7.81 -11.11 30.42
C ARG A 149 -7.47 -9.82 29.70
N LEU A 150 -7.81 -8.70 30.34
CA LEU A 150 -7.34 -7.37 29.99
C LEU A 150 -6.33 -6.90 31.04
N LEU A 151 -5.23 -6.31 30.59
CA LEU A 151 -4.17 -5.80 31.43
C LEU A 151 -3.84 -4.39 30.98
N PHE A 152 -3.68 -3.47 31.93
CA PHE A 152 -3.20 -2.13 31.63
C PHE A 152 -1.86 -1.91 32.33
N GLU A 153 -0.81 -1.57 31.56
CA GLU A 153 0.50 -1.24 32.07
C GLU A 153 0.74 0.26 31.93
N ARG A 154 0.79 0.95 33.07
CA ARG A 154 1.18 2.35 33.13
C ARG A 154 2.63 2.50 32.65
N ARG A 155 2.89 3.45 31.77
CA ARG A 155 4.22 3.77 31.27
C ARG A 155 4.50 5.26 31.40
N GLU A 156 5.17 5.66 32.44
CA GLU A 156 5.48 7.06 32.72
C GLU A 156 6.97 7.36 32.59
N LYS A 157 7.30 8.43 31.85
CA LYS A 157 8.67 8.95 31.80
C LYS A 157 8.93 9.85 33.00
N VAL A 158 9.62 9.33 34.02
CA VAL A 158 9.98 10.09 35.20
C VAL A 158 11.35 10.74 34.98
N ALA A 159 11.41 12.07 35.13
CA ALA A 159 12.67 12.83 35.05
C ALA A 159 13.52 12.55 36.29
N ARG A 160 14.65 11.85 36.15
CA ARG A 160 15.57 11.57 37.25
C ARG A 160 16.56 12.69 37.51
N ARG A 161 16.87 13.53 36.54
CA ARG A 161 17.84 14.63 36.67
C ARG A 161 17.40 15.86 35.91
N LYS A 162 17.27 16.97 36.59
CA LYS A 162 17.03 18.30 36.00
C LYS A 162 18.21 19.20 36.29
N ILE A 163 18.78 19.85 35.27
CA ILE A 163 19.81 20.90 35.42
C ILE A 163 19.25 22.11 34.70
N LEU A 164 19.12 23.24 35.44
CA LEU A 164 18.60 24.51 34.91
C LEU A 164 17.28 24.37 34.13
N PHE A 165 16.30 23.65 34.71
CA PHE A 165 14.99 23.37 34.12
C PHE A 165 14.98 22.45 32.88
N ILE A 166 16.13 21.89 32.46
CA ILE A 166 16.25 20.94 31.38
C ILE A 166 16.36 19.52 31.98
N THR A 167 15.47 18.62 31.52
CA THR A 167 15.54 17.19 31.89
C THR A 167 16.73 16.57 31.18
N THR A 168 17.77 16.17 31.91
CA THR A 168 19.00 15.58 31.37
C THR A 168 19.01 14.05 31.41
N SER A 169 18.14 13.45 32.22
CA SER A 169 17.86 12.01 32.16
C SER A 169 16.43 11.71 32.57
N SER A 170 15.79 10.79 31.87
CA SER A 170 14.47 10.26 32.22
C SER A 170 14.52 8.75 32.29
N GLU A 171 13.75 8.16 33.18
CA GLU A 171 13.56 6.72 33.29
C GLU A 171 12.11 6.39 33.01
N LEU A 172 11.88 5.30 32.27
CA LEU A 172 10.55 4.79 32.01
C LEU A 172 10.15 3.91 33.21
N VAL A 173 9.19 4.38 33.99
CA VAL A 173 8.58 3.59 35.08
C VAL A 173 7.39 2.84 34.47
N LYS A 174 7.31 1.55 34.74
CA LYS A 174 6.24 0.66 34.30
C LYS A 174 5.59 0.04 35.53
N GLU A 175 4.28 0.08 35.58
CA GLU A 175 3.45 -0.48 36.65
C GLU A 175 2.23 -1.18 36.06
N LEU A 176 1.99 -2.41 36.46
CA LEU A 176 0.79 -3.16 36.06
C LEU A 176 -0.36 -2.78 37.01
N LEU A 177 -1.49 -2.38 36.44
CA LEU A 177 -2.70 -1.98 37.14
C LEU A 177 -3.81 -2.99 36.90
#